data_cb7bab9976654ed34512b3dc20f0d5f3
#
_entry.id   cb7bab9976654ed34512b3dc20f0d5f3
#
_cell.length_a   1.000
_cell.length_b   1.000
_cell.length_c   1.000
_cell.angle_alpha   90.00
_cell.angle_beta   90.00
_cell.angle_gamma   90.00
#
_symmetry.space_group_name_H-M   'P 1'
#
loop_
_entity.id
_entity.type
_entity.pdbx_description
1 polymer ?
#
loop_
_entity_poly.entity_id
_entity_poly.type
_entity_poly.pdbx_seq_one_letter_code
_entity_poly.pdbx_strand_id
1 'polypeptide(L)'
;MSKPVTPLLTVDAVILLNNKKDIVLIRRKNPPFQGEFALPGGFVDVGETVENACIRESKEETNINVKILKLIGVFSDPNRDPRGHNISIAFLCEPLTNKERPKALSDAASLEVISISKLSSLELAFDHMAIIKCSGILDNLNSSD
;
A
#
# COMPACT_ATOMS: atom_id res chain seq x y z
N MET A 1 -25.99 15.22 22.21
CA MET A 1 -25.40 15.46 20.88
C MET A 1 -24.82 14.18 20.35
N SER A 2 -25.25 13.76 19.17
CA SER A 2 -24.71 12.55 18.55
C SER A 2 -23.31 12.82 17.98
N LYS A 3 -22.49 11.77 17.92
CA LYS A 3 -21.19 11.85 17.27
C LYS A 3 -21.38 11.98 15.77
N PRO A 4 -20.50 12.72 15.07
CA PRO A 4 -20.53 12.73 13.61
C PRO A 4 -20.31 11.34 13.04
N VAL A 5 -20.97 11.04 11.93
CA VAL A 5 -20.67 9.85 11.14
C VAL A 5 -19.59 10.23 10.14
N THR A 6 -18.45 9.56 10.21
CA THR A 6 -17.28 9.90 9.40
C THR A 6 -16.80 8.69 8.62
N PRO A 7 -16.08 8.92 7.52
CA PRO A 7 -15.40 7.83 6.83
C PRO A 7 -14.37 7.16 7.74
N LEU A 8 -14.03 5.92 7.44
CA LEU A 8 -12.92 5.24 8.09
C LEU A 8 -11.61 5.65 7.43
N LEU A 9 -10.53 5.60 8.18
CA LEU A 9 -9.22 6.01 7.72
C LEU A 9 -8.33 4.79 7.55
N THR A 10 -7.72 4.66 6.38
CA THR A 10 -6.78 3.58 6.07
C THR A 10 -5.44 4.16 5.62
N VAL A 11 -4.44 3.33 5.59
CA VAL A 11 -3.14 3.63 4.99
C VAL A 11 -2.82 2.58 3.95
N ASP A 12 -2.07 2.98 2.92
CA ASP A 12 -1.52 2.08 1.92
C ASP A 12 -0.05 2.42 1.71
N ALA A 13 0.78 1.39 1.55
CA ALA A 13 2.21 1.57 1.44
C ALA A 13 2.72 1.12 0.08
N VAL A 14 3.42 2.00 -0.63
CA VAL A 14 4.20 1.65 -1.81
C VAL A 14 5.62 1.39 -1.32
N ILE A 15 5.97 0.12 -1.16
CA ILE A 15 7.26 -0.28 -0.60
C ILE A 15 8.19 -0.70 -1.73
N LEU A 16 9.27 0.05 -1.92
CA LEU A 16 10.26 -0.22 -2.95
C LEU A 16 11.38 -1.09 -2.39
N LEU A 17 11.80 -2.06 -3.18
CA LEU A 17 12.92 -2.97 -2.84
C LEU A 17 13.97 -2.95 -3.95
N ASN A 18 15.12 -3.53 -3.65
CA ASN A 18 16.17 -3.82 -4.63
C ASN A 18 16.57 -2.59 -5.43
N ASN A 19 17.04 -1.56 -4.71
CA ASN A 19 17.46 -0.28 -5.30
C ASN A 19 16.31 0.39 -6.08
N LYS A 20 15.09 0.29 -5.54
CA LYS A 20 13.88 0.92 -6.10
C LYS A 20 13.46 0.37 -7.46
N LYS A 21 13.89 -0.85 -7.79
CA LYS A 21 13.51 -1.52 -9.03
C LYS A 21 12.25 -2.37 -8.89
N ASP A 22 11.95 -2.79 -7.67
CA ASP A 22 10.85 -3.69 -7.38
C ASP A 22 9.89 -3.08 -6.37
N ILE A 23 8.66 -3.55 -6.39
CA ILE A 23 7.61 -3.16 -5.45
C ILE A 23 7.05 -4.39 -4.76
N VAL A 24 6.66 -4.22 -3.51
CA VAL A 24 6.01 -5.29 -2.73
C VAL A 24 4.51 -5.21 -2.96
N LEU A 25 3.91 -6.29 -3.42
CA LEU A 25 2.45 -6.44 -3.50
C LEU A 25 2.04 -7.66 -2.69
N ILE A 26 0.82 -7.62 -2.20
CA ILE A 26 0.20 -8.77 -1.55
C ILE A 26 -0.97 -9.26 -2.40
N ARG A 27 -1.37 -10.53 -2.24
CA ARG A 27 -2.63 -11.01 -2.74
C ARG A 27 -3.64 -10.98 -1.61
N ARG A 28 -4.83 -10.47 -1.90
CA ARG A 28 -5.87 -10.37 -0.89
C ARG A 28 -6.40 -11.75 -0.55
N LYS A 29 -6.51 -12.04 0.74
CA LYS A 29 -7.03 -13.29 1.26
C LYS A 29 -8.56 -13.33 1.24
N ASN A 30 -9.20 -12.18 1.45
CA ASN A 30 -10.63 -12.07 1.66
C ASN A 30 -11.30 -11.13 0.64
N PRO A 31 -12.64 -11.29 0.40
CA PRO A 31 -13.36 -10.31 -0.41
C PRO A 31 -13.38 -8.94 0.29
N PRO A 32 -13.55 -7.84 -0.44
CA PRO A 32 -13.63 -7.76 -1.90
C PRO A 32 -12.28 -7.97 -2.56
N PHE A 33 -12.29 -8.22 -3.87
CA PHE A 33 -11.07 -8.42 -4.66
C PHE A 33 -10.21 -9.59 -4.17
N GLN A 34 -10.86 -10.66 -3.70
CA GLN A 34 -10.14 -11.84 -3.20
C GLN A 34 -9.23 -12.41 -4.29
N GLY A 35 -7.97 -12.70 -3.92
CA GLY A 35 -6.97 -13.24 -4.83
C GLY A 35 -6.28 -12.21 -5.71
N GLU A 36 -6.73 -10.97 -5.72
CA GLU A 36 -6.11 -9.92 -6.53
C GLU A 36 -4.94 -9.26 -5.80
N PHE A 37 -4.03 -8.67 -6.58
CA PHE A 37 -2.92 -7.90 -6.03
C PHE A 37 -3.41 -6.61 -5.40
N ALA A 38 -2.75 -6.22 -4.32
CA ALA A 38 -3.02 -4.96 -3.63
C ALA A 38 -1.75 -4.45 -2.98
N LEU A 39 -1.75 -3.17 -2.65
CA LEU A 39 -0.73 -2.59 -1.78
C LEU A 39 -0.96 -3.09 -0.35
N PRO A 40 0.12 -3.30 0.42
CA PRO A 40 -0.02 -3.53 1.85
C PRO A 40 -0.66 -2.32 2.51
N GLY A 41 -1.51 -2.55 3.50
CA GLY A 41 -2.16 -1.46 4.21
C GLY A 41 -3.27 -1.96 5.11
N GLY A 42 -3.97 -1.04 5.74
CA GLY A 42 -5.07 -1.37 6.63
C GLY A 42 -5.58 -0.15 7.38
N PHE A 43 -6.45 -0.39 8.33
CA PHE A 43 -7.09 0.67 9.08
C PHE A 43 -6.16 1.32 10.10
N VAL A 44 -6.32 2.63 10.26
CA VAL A 44 -5.63 3.39 11.30
C VAL A 44 -6.39 3.18 12.61
N ASP A 45 -5.68 2.85 13.67
CA ASP A 45 -6.29 2.68 14.99
C ASP A 45 -6.45 4.03 15.67
N VAL A 46 -7.47 4.13 16.52
CA VAL A 46 -7.67 5.33 17.34
C VAL A 46 -6.42 5.55 18.20
N GLY A 47 -5.90 6.77 18.17
CA GLY A 47 -4.70 7.12 18.94
C GLY A 47 -3.40 6.91 18.18
N GLU A 48 -3.46 6.42 16.95
CA GLU A 48 -2.29 6.14 16.12
C GLU A 48 -2.14 7.21 15.05
N THR A 49 -0.92 7.66 14.78
CA THR A 49 -0.68 8.53 13.62
C THR A 49 -0.76 7.71 12.35
N VAL A 50 -1.04 8.38 11.23
CA VAL A 50 -1.08 7.67 9.93
C VAL A 50 0.29 7.11 9.56
N GLU A 51 1.37 7.81 9.95
CA GLU A 51 2.73 7.31 9.71
C GLU A 51 2.98 6.01 10.49
N ASN A 52 2.61 5.98 11.76
CA ASN A 52 2.78 4.78 12.59
C ASN A 52 1.89 3.65 12.10
N ALA A 53 0.68 3.95 11.64
CA ALA A 53 -0.20 2.95 11.04
C ALA A 53 0.44 2.33 9.80
N CYS A 54 1.05 3.14 8.93
CA CYS A 54 1.73 2.65 7.74
C CYS A 54 2.88 1.71 8.11
N ILE A 55 3.70 2.09 9.09
CA ILE A 55 4.82 1.27 9.55
C ILE A 55 4.32 -0.04 10.14
N ARG A 56 3.29 0.03 10.98
CA ARG A 56 2.70 -1.15 11.63
C ARG A 56 2.09 -2.11 10.61
N GLU A 57 1.25 -1.59 9.71
CA GLU A 57 0.58 -2.44 8.71
C GLU A 57 1.59 -3.07 7.75
N SER A 58 2.63 -2.33 7.35
CA SER A 58 3.69 -2.88 6.52
C SER A 58 4.37 -4.06 7.21
N LYS A 59 4.69 -3.92 8.50
CA LYS A 59 5.31 -5.00 9.27
C LYS A 59 4.37 -6.18 9.45
N GLU A 60 3.10 -5.92 9.74
CA GLU A 60 2.13 -6.99 9.96
C GLU A 60 1.89 -7.83 8.71
N GLU A 61 1.82 -7.20 7.53
CA GLU A 61 1.47 -7.91 6.31
C GLU A 61 2.68 -8.42 5.52
N THR A 62 3.81 -7.73 5.59
CA THR A 62 4.95 -8.04 4.73
C THR A 62 6.22 -8.43 5.46
N ASN A 63 6.23 -8.35 6.79
CA ASN A 63 7.41 -8.58 7.63
C ASN A 63 8.55 -7.57 7.40
N ILE A 64 8.26 -6.45 6.76
CA ILE A 64 9.27 -5.41 6.48
C ILE A 64 9.08 -4.24 7.44
N ASN A 65 10.14 -3.89 8.16
CA ASN A 65 10.20 -2.60 8.85
C ASN A 65 10.54 -1.55 7.81
N VAL A 66 9.66 -0.58 7.63
CA VAL A 66 9.81 0.41 6.58
C VAL A 66 10.22 1.77 7.11
N LYS A 67 10.86 2.53 6.25
CA LYS A 67 11.12 3.95 6.41
C LYS A 67 10.24 4.69 5.41
N ILE A 68 9.49 5.67 5.88
CA ILE A 68 8.66 6.49 5.01
C ILE A 68 9.54 7.52 4.31
N LEU A 69 9.46 7.55 2.98
CA LEU A 69 10.19 8.52 2.16
C LEU A 69 9.39 9.77 1.92
N LYS A 70 8.10 9.62 1.62
CA LYS A 70 7.21 10.79 1.41
C LYS A 70 5.74 10.36 1.44
N LEU A 71 4.88 11.33 1.66
CA LEU A 71 3.44 11.18 1.47
C LEU A 71 3.16 11.20 -0.04
N ILE A 72 2.44 10.17 -0.52
CA ILE A 72 1.99 10.16 -1.92
C ILE A 72 0.75 11.03 -2.05
N GLY A 73 -0.22 10.86 -1.18
CA GLY A 73 -1.45 11.64 -1.22
C GLY A 73 -2.57 11.05 -0.39
N VAL A 74 -3.72 11.70 -0.51
CA VAL A 74 -4.97 11.31 0.14
C VAL A 74 -5.95 10.89 -0.95
N PHE A 75 -6.50 9.70 -0.81
CA PHE A 75 -7.43 9.12 -1.77
C PHE A 75 -8.78 8.96 -1.08
N SER A 76 -9.72 9.84 -1.43
CA SER A 76 -10.93 10.02 -0.63
C SER A 76 -12.23 9.87 -1.41
N ASP A 77 -12.20 9.35 -2.64
CA ASP A 77 -13.41 9.11 -3.40
C ASP A 77 -14.34 8.18 -2.62
N PRO A 78 -15.60 8.56 -2.38
CA PRO A 78 -16.52 7.70 -1.61
C PRO A 78 -16.74 6.32 -2.22
N ASN A 79 -16.50 6.16 -3.51
CA ASN A 79 -16.74 4.90 -4.23
C ASN A 79 -15.48 4.07 -4.44
N ARG A 80 -14.34 4.49 -3.90
CA ARG A 80 -13.07 3.77 -4.09
C ARG A 80 -13.07 2.37 -3.47
N ASP A 81 -13.88 2.14 -2.45
CA ASP A 81 -14.02 0.86 -1.75
C ASP A 81 -15.50 0.46 -1.75
N PRO A 82 -15.84 -0.72 -2.29
CA PRO A 82 -17.24 -1.14 -2.34
C PRO A 82 -17.87 -1.40 -0.97
N ARG A 83 -17.07 -1.57 0.07
CA ARG A 83 -17.58 -1.81 1.43
C ARG A 83 -18.12 -0.55 2.11
N GLY A 84 -17.69 0.63 1.67
CA GLY A 84 -18.09 1.89 2.29
C GLY A 84 -17.05 2.97 2.03
N HIS A 85 -17.30 4.15 2.61
CA HIS A 85 -16.41 5.29 2.42
C HIS A 85 -15.17 5.15 3.30
N ASN A 86 -14.06 4.74 2.71
CA ASN A 86 -12.75 4.67 3.33
C ASN A 86 -11.81 5.67 2.67
N ILE A 87 -11.07 6.41 3.48
CA ILE A 87 -10.07 7.35 2.99
C ILE A 87 -8.69 6.74 3.19
N SER A 88 -7.91 6.64 2.13
CA SER A 88 -6.54 6.13 2.23
C SER A 88 -5.54 7.27 2.24
N ILE A 89 -4.62 7.20 3.19
CA ILE A 89 -3.41 8.01 3.23
C ILE A 89 -2.29 7.10 2.72
N ALA A 90 -1.70 7.43 1.59
CA ALA A 90 -0.72 6.56 0.94
C ALA A 90 0.69 7.13 1.07
N PHE A 91 1.65 6.25 1.36
CA PHE A 91 3.05 6.61 1.58
C PHE A 91 3.98 5.82 0.66
N LEU A 92 5.04 6.49 0.22
CA LEU A 92 6.16 5.85 -0.45
C LEU A 92 7.18 5.45 0.61
N CYS A 93 7.59 4.18 0.60
CA CYS A 93 8.43 3.59 1.62
C CYS A 93 9.58 2.79 1.02
N GLU A 94 10.59 2.56 1.85
CA GLU A 94 11.65 1.60 1.56
C GLU A 94 11.98 0.83 2.83
N PRO A 95 12.68 -0.31 2.74
CA PRO A 95 13.09 -1.02 3.95
C PRO A 95 13.97 -0.16 4.84
N LEU A 96 13.76 -0.26 6.16
CA LEU A 96 14.56 0.48 7.13
C LEU A 96 16.03 0.09 7.06
N THR A 97 16.31 -1.18 6.81
CA THR A 97 17.66 -1.71 6.66
C THR A 97 17.69 -2.72 5.51
N ASN A 98 18.90 -3.07 5.05
CA ASN A 98 19.06 -4.10 4.05
C ASN A 98 18.90 -5.52 4.58
N LYS A 99 18.58 -5.66 5.86
CA LYS A 99 18.36 -6.96 6.52
C LYS A 99 16.90 -7.38 6.53
N GLU A 100 15.99 -6.52 6.05
CA GLU A 100 14.57 -6.85 6.03
C GLU A 100 14.32 -8.04 5.09
N ARG A 101 13.38 -8.91 5.49
CA ARG A 101 13.05 -10.13 4.74
C ARG A 101 11.54 -10.17 4.50
N PRO A 102 11.09 -9.85 3.28
CA PRO A 102 9.68 -9.90 2.95
C PRO A 102 9.08 -11.29 3.19
N LYS A 103 7.91 -11.34 3.80
CA LYS A 103 7.17 -12.58 4.03
C LYS A 103 5.70 -12.25 4.25
N ALA A 104 4.82 -12.98 3.58
CA ALA A 104 3.39 -12.79 3.77
C ALA A 104 2.98 -13.15 5.20
N LEU A 105 2.30 -12.23 5.87
CA LEU A 105 1.80 -12.40 7.23
C LEU A 105 0.37 -11.88 7.29
N SER A 106 -0.34 -12.21 8.39
CA SER A 106 -1.66 -11.67 8.69
C SER A 106 -2.67 -11.94 7.57
N ASP A 107 -3.33 -10.90 7.03
CA ASP A 107 -4.40 -11.04 6.06
C ASP A 107 -3.91 -11.19 4.61
N ALA A 108 -2.61 -11.24 4.39
CA ALA A 108 -2.07 -11.49 3.05
C ALA A 108 -2.06 -12.99 2.77
N ALA A 109 -2.68 -13.42 1.66
CA ALA A 109 -2.61 -14.80 1.23
C ALA A 109 -1.22 -15.15 0.73
N SER A 110 -0.57 -14.20 0.06
CA SER A 110 0.81 -14.31 -0.40
C SER A 110 1.40 -12.94 -0.59
N LEU A 111 2.73 -12.89 -0.67
CA LEU A 111 3.47 -11.67 -0.96
C LEU A 111 4.29 -11.90 -2.21
N GLU A 112 4.32 -10.91 -3.08
CA GLU A 112 5.15 -10.97 -4.28
C GLU A 112 5.94 -9.70 -4.46
N VAL A 113 7.20 -9.87 -4.85
CA VAL A 113 8.09 -8.77 -5.19
C VAL A 113 8.09 -8.69 -6.71
N ILE A 114 7.56 -7.60 -7.23
CA ILE A 114 7.30 -7.46 -8.67
C ILE A 114 8.14 -6.33 -9.22
N SER A 115 8.78 -6.57 -10.37
CA SER A 115 9.50 -5.52 -11.07
C SER A 115 8.56 -4.39 -11.44
N ILE A 116 8.96 -3.15 -11.16
CA ILE A 116 8.17 -1.97 -11.51
C ILE A 116 7.88 -1.93 -13.00
N SER A 117 8.79 -2.43 -13.84
CA SER A 117 8.59 -2.47 -15.29
C SER A 117 7.40 -3.34 -15.71
N LYS A 118 6.93 -4.23 -14.84
CA LYS A 118 5.79 -5.12 -15.13
C LYS A 118 4.47 -4.61 -14.57
N LEU A 119 4.49 -3.54 -13.77
CA LEU A 119 3.29 -3.08 -13.08
C LEU A 119 2.17 -2.67 -14.01
N SER A 120 2.48 -2.05 -15.15
CA SER A 120 1.45 -1.57 -16.07
C SER A 120 0.62 -2.68 -16.70
N SER A 121 1.12 -3.93 -16.66
CA SER A 121 0.39 -5.10 -17.18
C SER A 121 -0.49 -5.77 -16.13
N LEU A 122 -0.48 -5.30 -14.90
CA LEU A 122 -1.23 -5.91 -13.80
C LEU A 122 -2.50 -5.14 -13.48
N GLU A 123 -3.50 -5.88 -13.00
CA GLU A 123 -4.68 -5.29 -12.40
C GLU A 123 -4.54 -5.36 -10.88
N LEU A 124 -4.84 -4.27 -10.22
CA LEU A 124 -4.77 -4.17 -8.76
C LEU A 124 -6.16 -3.92 -8.19
N ALA A 125 -6.34 -4.35 -6.93
CA ALA A 125 -7.56 -4.11 -6.19
C ALA A 125 -7.78 -2.61 -5.95
N PHE A 126 -9.04 -2.23 -5.75
CA PHE A 126 -9.43 -0.86 -5.41
C PHE A 126 -8.89 0.14 -6.44
N ASP A 127 -8.40 1.27 -5.95
CA ASP A 127 -7.74 2.30 -6.75
C ASP A 127 -6.21 2.25 -6.58
N HIS A 128 -5.67 1.09 -6.21
CA HIS A 128 -4.25 0.98 -5.88
C HIS A 128 -3.33 1.33 -7.05
N MET A 129 -3.76 1.04 -8.30
CA MET A 129 -2.98 1.49 -9.46
C MET A 129 -2.92 3.01 -9.55
N ALA A 130 -3.99 3.72 -9.20
CA ALA A 130 -3.97 5.18 -9.17
C ALA A 130 -2.99 5.70 -8.12
N ILE A 131 -2.92 5.04 -6.96
CA ILE A 131 -1.94 5.38 -5.92
C ILE A 131 -0.52 5.23 -6.46
N ILE A 132 -0.23 4.11 -7.13
CA ILE A 132 1.08 3.84 -7.72
C ILE A 132 1.43 4.90 -8.75
N LYS A 133 0.49 5.27 -9.61
CA LYS A 133 0.72 6.32 -10.62
C LYS A 133 1.04 7.66 -9.96
N CYS A 134 0.35 8.01 -8.88
CA CYS A 134 0.60 9.25 -8.14
C CYS A 134 1.94 9.24 -7.42
N SER A 135 2.49 8.06 -7.11
CA SER A 135 3.77 7.95 -6.41
C SER A 135 4.96 8.43 -7.23
N GLY A 136 4.83 8.44 -8.54
CA GLY A 136 5.90 8.83 -9.45
C GLY A 136 6.86 7.68 -9.80
N ILE A 137 6.69 6.49 -9.24
CA ILE A 137 7.64 5.40 -9.48
C ILE A 137 7.61 4.87 -10.92
N LEU A 138 6.50 5.10 -11.63
CA LEU A 138 6.38 4.68 -13.03
C LEU A 138 7.01 5.67 -14.01
N ASP A 139 7.28 6.88 -13.57
CA ASP A 139 7.69 7.97 -14.46
C ASP A 139 9.09 7.75 -15.03
N ASN A 140 9.94 6.98 -14.34
CA ASN A 140 11.31 6.74 -14.75
C ASN A 140 11.47 5.56 -15.71
N LEU A 141 10.40 4.85 -16.00
CA LEU A 141 10.48 3.67 -16.86
C LEU A 141 10.81 4.02 -18.31
N ASN A 142 10.47 5.24 -18.73
CA ASN A 142 10.69 5.69 -20.10
C ASN A 142 11.95 6.52 -20.26
N SER A 143 12.70 6.77 -19.20
CA SER A 143 13.93 7.52 -19.23
C SER A 143 15.11 6.58 -19.30
N SER A 144 15.03 5.65 -20.17
CA SER A 144 16.10 4.69 -20.20
C SER A 144 17.19 5.17 -21.10
N ASP A 145 18.19 5.15 -20.73
CA ASP A 145 19.23 5.03 -21.50
C ASP A 145 20.32 4.47 -21.21
#